data_03a2213da9474d5e38acb4bfff15fa61
#
_entry.id   03a2213da9474d5e38acb4bfff15fa61
#
_cell.length_a   1.000
_cell.length_b   1.000
_cell.length_c   1.000
_cell.angle_alpha   90.00
_cell.angle_beta   90.00
_cell.angle_gamma   90.00
#
_symmetry.space_group_name_H-M   'P 1'
#
loop_
_entity.id
_entity.type
_entity.pdbx_description
1 polymer ?
#
loop_
_entity_poly.entity_id
_entity_poly.type
_entity_poly.pdbx_seq_one_letter_code
_entity_poly.pdbx_strand_id
1 'polypeptide(L)'
;MGEAVLPCRISIVTYNIWLTERWAVRAPALRGFLDAFNPDVLCLQEVRPESLTLIGETLPGHQRVDDPFRGWTTEGNIFWRDALFERMEHGAEDFGIVPDGDRRLFWVRLKIRELGRTIIVATAHLTSQRNKHECETGQSPRVEQIRRIIAALKRLNQASEPLFFMGDMNDPVHPPRMLHEAGYISCFAALGVQAPPTYQCYPTADVPPGNRVVNQCIDWLVANPEARAVSAAVPHFYLQDAAPSDHWPVHAVYEIAAKS
;
A
#
# COMPACT_ATOMS: atom_id res chain seq x y z
N MET A 1 31.20 -26.82 -1.29
CA MET A 1 30.17 -26.34 -0.36
C MET A 1 29.70 -25.01 -0.93
N GLY A 2 28.44 -24.94 -1.45
CA GLY A 2 27.90 -23.67 -1.93
C GLY A 2 27.74 -22.72 -0.76
N GLU A 3 28.12 -21.45 -0.93
CA GLU A 3 27.84 -20.40 0.04
C GLU A 3 26.34 -20.37 0.30
N ALA A 4 25.94 -20.44 1.58
CA ALA A 4 24.54 -20.29 1.96
C ALA A 4 24.15 -18.81 1.71
N VAL A 5 23.42 -18.56 0.65
CA VAL A 5 22.88 -17.22 0.39
C VAL A 5 21.79 -16.95 1.42
N LEU A 6 22.02 -15.97 2.27
CA LEU A 6 21.05 -15.55 3.27
C LEU A 6 19.83 -14.92 2.59
N PRO A 7 18.62 -15.15 3.10
CA PRO A 7 17.43 -14.50 2.58
C PRO A 7 17.49 -12.98 2.80
N CYS A 8 17.03 -12.22 1.82
CA CYS A 8 16.91 -10.77 1.96
C CYS A 8 15.63 -10.42 2.72
N ARG A 9 15.72 -9.49 3.67
CA ARG A 9 14.54 -8.93 4.36
C ARG A 9 14.26 -7.55 3.82
N ILE A 10 13.02 -7.30 3.49
CA ILE A 10 12.54 -6.01 2.99
C ILE A 10 11.40 -5.50 3.86
N SER A 11 11.45 -4.22 4.20
CA SER A 11 10.38 -3.51 4.91
C SER A 11 9.48 -2.80 3.91
N ILE A 12 8.17 -3.03 4.04
CA ILE A 12 7.15 -2.49 3.14
C ILE A 12 6.11 -1.73 3.95
N VAL A 13 5.74 -0.55 3.47
CA VAL A 13 4.65 0.26 4.04
C VAL A 13 3.62 0.55 2.97
N THR A 14 2.34 0.43 3.30
CA THR A 14 1.24 1.05 2.56
C THR A 14 0.60 2.13 3.40
N TYR A 15 0.27 3.27 2.77
CA TYR A 15 -0.26 4.41 3.50
C TYR A 15 -1.17 5.28 2.60
N ASN A 16 -2.46 5.36 2.95
CA ASN A 16 -3.31 6.43 2.46
C ASN A 16 -2.97 7.71 3.21
N ILE A 17 -2.48 8.73 2.50
CA ILE A 17 -1.95 9.98 3.11
C ILE A 17 -2.93 11.15 3.09
N TRP A 18 -4.21 10.87 2.76
CA TRP A 18 -5.30 11.84 2.85
C TRP A 18 -5.04 13.15 2.09
N LEU A 19 -4.66 13.06 0.84
CA LEU A 19 -4.45 14.23 -0.03
C LEU A 19 -3.57 15.30 0.64
N THR A 20 -3.97 16.57 0.50
CA THR A 20 -3.40 17.72 1.21
C THR A 20 -4.36 18.32 2.25
N GLU A 21 -5.36 17.54 2.70
CA GLU A 21 -6.25 17.97 3.76
C GLU A 21 -5.47 18.29 5.03
N ARG A 22 -5.72 19.45 5.64
CA ARG A 22 -5.00 19.93 6.84
C ARG A 22 -3.47 19.86 6.71
N TRP A 23 -2.95 20.05 5.50
CA TRP A 23 -1.55 19.77 5.15
C TRP A 23 -0.52 20.44 6.07
N ALA A 24 -0.72 21.74 6.37
CA ALA A 24 0.20 22.50 7.21
C ALA A 24 0.42 21.85 8.60
N VAL A 25 -0.58 21.15 9.13
CA VAL A 25 -0.51 20.46 10.44
C VAL A 25 0.10 19.07 10.29
N ARG A 26 -0.25 18.33 9.23
CA ARG A 26 0.13 16.93 9.04
C ARG A 26 1.48 16.72 8.36
N ALA A 27 1.90 17.62 7.50
CA ALA A 27 3.15 17.47 6.76
C ALA A 27 4.38 17.25 7.66
N PRO A 28 4.55 17.97 8.79
CA PRO A 28 5.64 17.68 9.73
C PRO A 28 5.55 16.28 10.34
N ALA A 29 4.33 15.80 10.66
CA ALA A 29 4.12 14.45 11.19
C ALA A 29 4.43 13.38 10.14
N LEU A 30 4.03 13.58 8.87
CA LEU A 30 4.38 12.67 7.78
C LEU A 30 5.91 12.60 7.58
N ARG A 31 6.61 13.74 7.59
CA ARG A 31 8.07 13.78 7.53
C ARG A 31 8.68 12.97 8.67
N GLY A 32 8.25 13.22 9.92
CA GLY A 32 8.76 12.50 11.10
C GLY A 32 8.50 10.99 11.03
N PHE A 33 7.33 10.57 10.52
CA PHE A 33 7.03 9.16 10.28
C PHE A 33 8.01 8.54 9.27
N LEU A 34 8.22 9.21 8.14
CA LEU A 34 9.12 8.72 7.08
C LEU A 34 10.57 8.65 7.55
N ASP A 35 11.03 9.64 8.30
CA ASP A 35 12.37 9.64 8.91
C ASP A 35 12.56 8.48 9.89
N ALA A 36 11.54 8.20 10.72
CA ALA A 36 11.61 7.16 11.74
C ALA A 36 11.53 5.74 11.16
N PHE A 37 10.67 5.51 10.18
CA PHE A 37 10.42 4.17 9.62
C PHE A 37 11.28 3.87 8.40
N ASN A 38 11.54 4.85 7.55
CA ASN A 38 12.41 4.76 6.37
C ASN A 38 12.30 3.41 5.62
N PRO A 39 11.09 3.02 5.16
CA PRO A 39 10.83 1.68 4.62
C PRO A 39 11.58 1.46 3.30
N ASP A 40 11.88 0.19 2.97
CA ASP A 40 12.56 -0.14 1.71
C ASP A 40 11.64 0.03 0.50
N VAL A 41 10.32 -0.18 0.71
CA VAL A 41 9.27 0.07 -0.27
C VAL A 41 8.11 0.79 0.41
N LEU A 42 7.61 1.86 -0.22
CA LEU A 42 6.49 2.66 0.26
C LEU A 42 5.45 2.79 -0.85
N CYS A 43 4.25 2.29 -0.59
CA CYS A 43 3.10 2.40 -1.48
C CYS A 43 2.10 3.40 -0.91
N LEU A 44 1.72 4.38 -1.70
CA LEU A 44 0.91 5.50 -1.27
C LEU A 44 -0.42 5.57 -2.01
N GLN A 45 -1.45 6.02 -1.31
CA GLN A 45 -2.74 6.38 -1.87
C GLN A 45 -3.05 7.83 -1.51
N GLU A 46 -3.89 8.49 -2.30
CA GLU A 46 -4.27 9.88 -2.15
C GLU A 46 -3.08 10.87 -2.20
N VAL A 47 -2.12 10.60 -3.07
CA VAL A 47 -0.97 11.51 -3.25
C VAL A 47 -1.37 12.80 -3.96
N ARG A 48 -0.57 13.84 -3.74
CA ARG A 48 -0.59 15.11 -4.48
C ARG A 48 0.85 15.56 -4.77
N PRO A 49 1.08 16.45 -5.75
CA PRO A 49 2.43 16.93 -6.06
C PRO A 49 3.19 17.44 -4.83
N GLU A 50 2.49 18.12 -3.91
CA GLU A 50 3.07 18.65 -2.67
C GLU A 50 3.53 17.53 -1.74
N SER A 51 2.73 16.46 -1.59
CA SER A 51 3.10 15.32 -0.76
C SER A 51 4.26 14.53 -1.38
N LEU A 52 4.27 14.36 -2.71
CA LEU A 52 5.37 13.70 -3.41
C LEU A 52 6.69 14.48 -3.28
N THR A 53 6.64 15.82 -3.29
CA THR A 53 7.80 16.70 -3.06
C THR A 53 8.34 16.48 -1.64
N LEU A 54 7.48 16.57 -0.62
CA LEU A 54 7.88 16.35 0.78
C LEU A 54 8.51 14.98 0.98
N ILE A 55 7.91 13.92 0.39
CA ILE A 55 8.41 12.55 0.52
C ILE A 55 9.78 12.40 -0.17
N GLY A 56 9.95 12.94 -1.37
CA GLY A 56 11.22 12.92 -2.08
C GLY A 56 12.34 13.65 -1.34
N GLU A 57 12.02 14.79 -0.68
CA GLU A 57 12.98 15.50 0.18
C GLU A 57 13.33 14.72 1.45
N THR A 58 12.35 13.99 2.02
CA THR A 58 12.54 13.23 3.26
C THR A 58 13.28 11.92 3.01
N LEU A 59 13.04 11.28 1.87
CA LEU A 59 13.64 10.01 1.47
C LEU A 59 14.56 10.16 0.25
N PRO A 60 15.67 10.91 0.35
CA PRO A 60 16.54 11.22 -0.81
C PRO A 60 17.22 10.00 -1.42
N GLY A 61 17.28 8.88 -0.69
CA GLY A 61 17.77 7.58 -1.20
C GLY A 61 16.73 6.72 -1.90
N HIS A 62 15.51 7.22 -2.07
CA HIS A 62 14.44 6.51 -2.76
C HIS A 62 14.19 7.07 -4.15
N GLN A 63 13.86 6.16 -5.07
CA GLN A 63 13.26 6.48 -6.36
C GLN A 63 11.75 6.26 -6.28
N ARG A 64 11.02 6.84 -7.21
CA ARG A 64 9.58 6.59 -7.40
C ARG A 64 9.25 6.40 -8.88
N VAL A 65 8.03 5.99 -9.17
CA VAL A 65 7.56 6.01 -10.55
C VAL A 65 7.34 7.46 -10.98
N ASP A 66 8.00 7.82 -12.08
CA ASP A 66 7.80 9.07 -12.82
C ASP A 66 7.30 8.68 -14.22
N ASP A 67 6.04 9.01 -14.50
CA ASP A 67 5.32 8.59 -15.70
C ASP A 67 4.31 9.68 -16.09
N PRO A 68 4.05 9.92 -17.38
CA PRO A 68 3.11 10.93 -17.87
C PRO A 68 1.65 10.74 -17.44
N PHE A 69 1.24 9.51 -17.08
CA PHE A 69 -0.11 9.28 -16.59
C PHE A 69 -0.31 9.98 -15.25
N ARG A 70 -1.24 10.92 -15.24
CA ARG A 70 -1.50 11.82 -14.11
C ARG A 70 -1.78 11.09 -12.79
N GLY A 71 -2.38 9.90 -12.83
CA GLY A 71 -2.70 9.12 -11.65
C GLY A 71 -1.51 8.85 -10.73
N TRP A 72 -0.28 8.78 -11.27
CA TRP A 72 0.94 8.63 -10.47
C TRP A 72 1.26 9.85 -9.58
N THR A 73 0.65 11.00 -9.84
CA THR A 73 0.86 12.22 -9.07
C THR A 73 -0.40 12.71 -8.36
N THR A 74 -1.56 12.08 -8.61
CA THR A 74 -2.86 12.51 -8.06
C THR A 74 -3.61 11.42 -7.29
N GLU A 75 -3.19 10.15 -7.41
CA GLU A 75 -3.90 9.03 -6.76
C GLU A 75 -2.98 8.09 -6.01
N GLY A 76 -1.96 7.54 -6.66
CA GLY A 76 -1.06 6.58 -6.02
C GLY A 76 0.34 6.60 -6.58
N ASN A 77 1.32 6.29 -5.76
CA ASN A 77 2.70 6.10 -6.21
C ASN A 77 3.41 5.03 -5.37
N ILE A 78 4.50 4.52 -5.93
CA ILE A 78 5.36 3.52 -5.30
C ILE A 78 6.77 4.08 -5.24
N PHE A 79 7.35 4.13 -4.04
CA PHE A 79 8.73 4.50 -3.78
C PHE A 79 9.52 3.26 -3.39
N TRP A 80 10.78 3.20 -3.75
CA TRP A 80 11.70 2.12 -3.38
C TRP A 80 13.10 2.68 -3.11
N ARG A 81 13.82 2.05 -2.19
CA ARG A 81 15.22 2.39 -1.88
C ARG A 81 16.12 2.01 -3.07
N ASP A 82 16.73 3.01 -3.71
CA ASP A 82 17.54 2.81 -4.92
C ASP A 82 18.75 1.89 -4.68
N ALA A 83 19.36 1.98 -3.51
CA ALA A 83 20.49 1.11 -3.16
C ALA A 83 20.13 -0.39 -3.12
N LEU A 84 18.85 -0.75 -2.85
CA LEU A 84 18.40 -2.15 -2.75
C LEU A 84 17.77 -2.66 -4.05
N PHE A 85 17.17 -1.78 -4.84
CA PHE A 85 16.37 -2.18 -5.98
C PHE A 85 16.77 -1.49 -7.28
N GLU A 86 16.54 -2.19 -8.36
CA GLU A 86 16.59 -1.68 -9.74
C GLU A 86 15.20 -1.82 -10.35
N ARG A 87 14.63 -0.73 -10.85
CA ARG A 87 13.34 -0.78 -11.54
C ARG A 87 13.48 -1.41 -12.91
N MET A 88 12.74 -2.47 -13.17
CA MET A 88 12.69 -3.18 -14.44
C MET A 88 11.57 -2.65 -15.34
N GLU A 89 10.36 -2.56 -14.80
CA GLU A 89 9.17 -2.07 -15.50
C GLU A 89 8.13 -1.56 -14.51
N HIS A 90 7.13 -0.84 -15.02
CA HIS A 90 5.99 -0.36 -14.25
C HIS A 90 4.78 -0.19 -15.16
N GLY A 91 3.61 -0.04 -14.55
CA GLY A 91 2.39 0.23 -15.28
C GLY A 91 1.22 0.60 -14.36
N ALA A 92 0.12 0.97 -15.01
CA ALA A 92 -1.12 1.35 -14.37
C ALA A 92 -2.29 0.64 -15.08
N GLU A 93 -2.89 -0.35 -14.41
CA GLU A 93 -3.97 -1.18 -14.98
C GLU A 93 -5.33 -0.62 -14.58
N ASP A 94 -6.25 -0.55 -15.54
CA ASP A 94 -7.64 -0.20 -15.27
C ASP A 94 -8.34 -1.37 -14.56
N PHE A 95 -8.91 -1.11 -13.39
CA PHE A 95 -9.75 -2.08 -12.67
C PHE A 95 -11.25 -1.72 -12.68
N GLY A 96 -11.64 -0.75 -13.52
CA GLY A 96 -13.02 -0.39 -13.85
C GLY A 96 -13.78 0.38 -12.77
N ILE A 97 -14.86 1.02 -13.21
CA ILE A 97 -15.87 1.78 -12.46
C ILE A 97 -15.31 2.52 -11.23
N VAL A 98 -14.54 3.54 -11.50
CA VAL A 98 -14.16 4.54 -10.51
C VAL A 98 -14.63 5.88 -11.05
N PRO A 99 -15.37 6.67 -10.29
CA PRO A 99 -15.84 8.00 -10.74
C PRO A 99 -14.70 8.91 -11.18
N ASP A 100 -13.55 8.76 -10.54
CA ASP A 100 -12.32 9.51 -10.83
C ASP A 100 -11.43 8.70 -11.77
N GLY A 101 -11.28 9.15 -13.00
CA GLY A 101 -10.57 8.45 -14.07
C GLY A 101 -9.07 8.18 -13.83
N ASP A 102 -8.49 8.68 -12.74
CA ASP A 102 -7.06 8.57 -12.43
C ASP A 102 -6.70 7.36 -11.54
N ARG A 103 -7.68 6.73 -10.87
CA ARG A 103 -7.43 5.54 -10.04
C ARG A 103 -7.09 4.33 -10.91
N ARG A 104 -6.01 3.63 -10.56
CA ARG A 104 -5.50 2.44 -11.24
C ARG A 104 -4.94 1.44 -10.23
N LEU A 105 -4.75 0.21 -10.66
CA LEU A 105 -3.78 -0.68 -10.07
C LEU A 105 -2.39 -0.23 -10.55
N PHE A 106 -1.69 0.52 -9.72
CA PHE A 106 -0.32 0.94 -9.96
C PHE A 106 0.62 -0.18 -9.58
N TRP A 107 1.60 -0.50 -10.43
CA TRP A 107 2.55 -1.57 -10.13
C TRP A 107 3.94 -1.26 -10.66
N VAL A 108 4.93 -1.88 -10.02
CA VAL A 108 6.34 -1.83 -10.42
C VAL A 108 6.97 -3.21 -10.25
N ARG A 109 7.81 -3.62 -11.21
CA ARG A 109 8.68 -4.78 -11.07
C ARG A 109 10.07 -4.29 -10.70
N LEU A 110 10.56 -4.73 -9.56
CA LEU A 110 11.85 -4.37 -8.98
C LEU A 110 12.76 -5.60 -8.95
N LYS A 111 14.03 -5.42 -9.31
CA LYS A 111 15.06 -6.42 -9.10
C LYS A 111 15.78 -6.12 -7.81
N ILE A 112 15.83 -7.08 -6.89
CA ILE A 112 16.65 -6.99 -5.67
C ILE A 112 18.11 -7.14 -6.10
N ARG A 113 18.91 -6.07 -5.93
CA ARG A 113 20.30 -6.02 -6.46
C ARG A 113 21.17 -7.15 -5.92
N GLU A 114 21.08 -7.43 -4.62
CA GLU A 114 21.87 -8.46 -3.94
C GLU A 114 21.50 -9.89 -4.39
N LEU A 115 20.21 -10.18 -4.53
CA LEU A 115 19.73 -11.53 -4.90
C LEU A 115 19.63 -11.76 -6.42
N GLY A 116 19.64 -10.71 -7.23
CA GLY A 116 19.30 -10.79 -8.65
C GLY A 116 17.86 -11.24 -8.94
N ARG A 117 17.02 -11.43 -7.90
CA ARG A 117 15.61 -11.86 -7.99
C ARG A 117 14.70 -10.67 -8.18
N THR A 118 13.69 -10.82 -9.02
CA THR A 118 12.65 -9.81 -9.23
C THR A 118 11.48 -10.01 -8.29
N ILE A 119 10.85 -8.91 -7.91
CA ILE A 119 9.60 -8.86 -7.14
C ILE A 119 8.60 -7.94 -7.86
N ILE A 120 7.32 -8.16 -7.64
CA ILE A 120 6.25 -7.27 -8.09
C ILE A 120 5.63 -6.59 -6.88
N VAL A 121 5.55 -5.27 -6.94
CA VAL A 121 4.87 -4.44 -5.93
C VAL A 121 3.74 -3.71 -6.61
N ALA A 122 2.54 -3.79 -6.05
CA ALA A 122 1.35 -3.17 -6.60
C ALA A 122 0.51 -2.49 -5.52
N THR A 123 -0.14 -1.38 -5.87
CA THR A 123 -1.03 -0.64 -4.97
C THR A 123 -2.27 -0.16 -5.70
N ALA A 124 -3.38 -0.09 -4.98
CA ALA A 124 -4.63 0.49 -5.46
C ALA A 124 -5.40 1.17 -4.33
N HIS A 125 -6.26 2.12 -4.70
CA HIS A 125 -7.26 2.71 -3.82
C HIS A 125 -8.65 2.40 -4.37
N LEU A 126 -9.42 1.55 -3.68
CA LEU A 126 -10.74 1.12 -4.12
C LEU A 126 -11.80 2.18 -3.82
N THR A 127 -12.96 2.03 -4.44
CA THR A 127 -14.08 2.97 -4.24
C THR A 127 -14.53 3.00 -2.78
N SER A 128 -14.71 4.20 -2.26
CA SER A 128 -15.20 4.42 -0.89
C SER A 128 -16.59 3.80 -0.68
N GLN A 129 -16.85 3.29 0.53
CA GLN A 129 -18.18 2.82 0.97
C GLN A 129 -19.26 3.90 0.91
N ARG A 130 -18.88 5.18 0.86
CA ARG A 130 -19.79 6.32 0.78
C ARG A 130 -20.17 6.69 -0.67
N ASN A 131 -19.79 5.89 -1.65
CA ASN A 131 -20.15 6.20 -3.03
C ASN A 131 -21.67 6.06 -3.25
N LYS A 132 -22.18 6.94 -4.11
CA LYS A 132 -23.62 7.08 -4.34
C LYS A 132 -24.29 5.78 -4.81
N HIS A 133 -23.64 5.05 -5.73
CA HIS A 133 -24.18 3.81 -6.28
C HIS A 133 -24.41 2.76 -5.18
N GLU A 134 -23.43 2.54 -4.30
CA GLU A 134 -23.57 1.58 -3.20
C GLU A 134 -24.62 2.02 -2.18
N CYS A 135 -24.68 3.32 -1.85
CA CYS A 135 -25.67 3.85 -0.94
C CYS A 135 -27.12 3.66 -1.47
N GLU A 136 -27.31 3.77 -2.78
CA GLU A 136 -28.61 3.63 -3.43
C GLU A 136 -29.02 2.16 -3.73
N THR A 137 -28.05 1.31 -4.04
CA THR A 137 -28.33 -0.05 -4.54
C THR A 137 -27.96 -1.17 -3.57
N GLY A 138 -27.12 -0.87 -2.56
CA GLY A 138 -26.52 -1.88 -1.68
C GLY A 138 -25.45 -2.74 -2.38
N GLN A 139 -25.06 -2.43 -3.61
CA GLN A 139 -24.07 -3.19 -4.38
C GLN A 139 -22.69 -2.54 -4.27
N SER A 140 -21.75 -3.26 -3.67
CA SER A 140 -20.39 -2.80 -3.54
C SER A 140 -19.60 -2.91 -4.85
N PRO A 141 -19.10 -1.81 -5.43
CA PRO A 141 -18.27 -1.86 -6.63
C PRO A 141 -16.92 -2.53 -6.37
N ARG A 142 -16.46 -2.59 -5.12
CA ARG A 142 -15.18 -3.17 -4.73
C ARG A 142 -15.06 -4.65 -5.03
N VAL A 143 -16.18 -5.39 -5.04
CA VAL A 143 -16.21 -6.81 -5.41
C VAL A 143 -15.74 -7.02 -6.86
N GLU A 144 -16.22 -6.20 -7.77
CA GLU A 144 -15.81 -6.28 -9.18
C GLU A 144 -14.40 -5.70 -9.38
N GLN A 145 -14.08 -4.62 -8.70
CA GLN A 145 -12.75 -4.02 -8.72
C GLN A 145 -11.68 -5.03 -8.30
N ILE A 146 -11.90 -5.74 -7.19
CA ILE A 146 -10.92 -6.72 -6.72
C ILE A 146 -10.82 -7.95 -7.62
N ARG A 147 -11.90 -8.38 -8.30
CA ARG A 147 -11.82 -9.44 -9.31
C ARG A 147 -10.89 -9.06 -10.45
N ARG A 148 -11.02 -7.83 -10.96
CA ARG A 148 -10.16 -7.32 -12.04
C ARG A 148 -8.71 -7.16 -11.59
N ILE A 149 -8.50 -6.68 -10.37
CA ILE A 149 -7.16 -6.60 -9.77
C ILE A 149 -6.53 -7.97 -9.67
N ILE A 150 -7.23 -8.99 -9.13
CA ILE A 150 -6.73 -10.36 -9.05
C ILE A 150 -6.37 -10.90 -10.44
N ALA A 151 -7.20 -10.65 -11.45
CA ALA A 151 -6.90 -11.06 -12.83
C ALA A 151 -5.65 -10.35 -13.38
N ALA A 152 -5.48 -9.06 -13.09
CA ALA A 152 -4.28 -8.30 -13.48
C ALA A 152 -3.03 -8.82 -12.78
N LEU A 153 -3.07 -9.04 -11.46
CA LEU A 153 -1.95 -9.58 -10.68
C LEU A 153 -1.51 -10.96 -11.21
N LYS A 154 -2.46 -11.83 -11.57
CA LYS A 154 -2.15 -13.14 -12.18
C LYS A 154 -1.48 -13.00 -13.55
N ARG A 155 -1.89 -12.04 -14.39
CA ARG A 155 -1.24 -11.78 -15.67
C ARG A 155 0.18 -11.23 -15.50
N LEU A 156 0.39 -10.36 -14.53
CA LEU A 156 1.69 -9.77 -14.24
C LEU A 156 2.68 -10.81 -13.68
N ASN A 157 2.19 -11.79 -12.92
CA ASN A 157 3.04 -12.75 -12.21
C ASN A 157 3.10 -14.13 -12.85
N GLN A 158 3.37 -14.22 -14.14
CA GLN A 158 3.53 -15.51 -14.83
C GLN A 158 4.81 -16.26 -14.44
N ALA A 159 5.82 -15.55 -13.96
CA ALA A 159 7.11 -16.11 -13.56
C ALA A 159 7.20 -16.57 -12.09
N SER A 160 6.10 -16.59 -11.36
CA SER A 160 6.04 -16.92 -9.92
C SER A 160 7.03 -16.10 -9.08
N GLU A 161 7.04 -14.80 -9.30
CA GLU A 161 7.84 -13.86 -8.51
C GLU A 161 7.16 -13.60 -7.15
N PRO A 162 7.90 -13.23 -6.09
CA PRO A 162 7.29 -12.62 -4.92
C PRO A 162 6.45 -11.42 -5.34
N LEU A 163 5.17 -11.45 -4.99
CA LEU A 163 4.22 -10.40 -5.35
C LEU A 163 3.56 -9.85 -4.11
N PHE A 164 3.57 -8.53 -3.99
CA PHE A 164 2.93 -7.75 -2.94
C PHE A 164 1.85 -6.89 -3.55
N PHE A 165 0.64 -6.99 -3.02
CA PHE A 165 -0.46 -6.08 -3.34
C PHE A 165 -0.97 -5.42 -2.06
N MET A 166 -1.17 -4.10 -2.12
CA MET A 166 -1.54 -3.34 -0.95
C MET A 166 -2.33 -2.07 -1.29
N GLY A 167 -2.90 -1.46 -0.28
CA GLY A 167 -3.56 -0.16 -0.38
C GLY A 167 -4.83 -0.05 0.44
N ASP A 168 -5.51 1.07 0.25
CA ASP A 168 -6.83 1.32 0.84
C ASP A 168 -7.91 0.59 0.03
N MET A 169 -8.42 -0.49 0.60
CA MET A 169 -9.46 -1.29 -0.05
C MET A 169 -10.87 -0.84 0.30
N ASN A 170 -11.01 0.16 1.19
CA ASN A 170 -12.29 0.73 1.63
C ASN A 170 -13.32 -0.32 2.08
N ASP A 171 -12.86 -1.52 2.48
CA ASP A 171 -13.71 -2.62 2.91
C ASP A 171 -12.89 -3.59 3.79
N PRO A 172 -13.38 -3.89 5.01
CA PRO A 172 -12.66 -4.77 5.93
C PRO A 172 -12.85 -6.26 5.63
N VAL A 173 -13.76 -6.66 4.73
CA VAL A 173 -14.20 -8.05 4.61
C VAL A 173 -14.02 -8.62 3.20
N HIS A 174 -14.65 -8.02 2.19
CA HIS A 174 -14.75 -8.65 0.87
C HIS A 174 -13.41 -8.69 0.12
N PRO A 175 -12.67 -7.58 -0.04
CA PRO A 175 -11.41 -7.60 -0.75
C PRO A 175 -10.36 -8.53 -0.12
N PRO A 176 -10.07 -8.47 1.21
CA PRO A 176 -9.07 -9.35 1.79
C PRO A 176 -9.47 -10.83 1.73
N ARG A 177 -10.77 -11.16 1.85
CA ARG A 177 -11.26 -12.51 1.68
C ARG A 177 -11.06 -13.04 0.26
N MET A 178 -11.45 -12.26 -0.75
CA MET A 178 -11.30 -12.63 -2.17
C MET A 178 -9.82 -12.79 -2.55
N LEU A 179 -8.94 -11.93 -2.04
CA LEU A 179 -7.49 -12.04 -2.22
C LEU A 179 -6.97 -13.33 -1.58
N HIS A 180 -7.40 -13.65 -0.36
CA HIS A 180 -7.04 -14.89 0.31
C HIS A 180 -7.47 -16.12 -0.50
N GLU A 181 -8.71 -16.16 -0.99
CA GLU A 181 -9.22 -17.22 -1.87
C GLU A 181 -8.42 -17.34 -3.18
N ALA A 182 -7.83 -16.23 -3.64
CA ALA A 182 -6.96 -16.21 -4.82
C ALA A 182 -5.48 -16.56 -4.53
N GLY A 183 -5.12 -16.85 -3.27
CA GLY A 183 -3.77 -17.24 -2.85
C GLY A 183 -2.88 -16.08 -2.37
N TYR A 184 -3.45 -14.89 -2.14
CA TYR A 184 -2.74 -13.74 -1.56
C TYR A 184 -3.10 -13.62 -0.08
N ILE A 185 -2.13 -13.82 0.81
CA ILE A 185 -2.36 -13.86 2.25
C ILE A 185 -1.95 -12.53 2.88
N SER A 186 -2.80 -11.95 3.73
CA SER A 186 -2.44 -10.72 4.44
C SER A 186 -1.28 -10.96 5.42
N CYS A 187 -0.45 -9.94 5.62
CA CYS A 187 0.68 -10.00 6.55
C CYS A 187 0.23 -10.42 7.97
N PHE A 188 -0.94 -9.96 8.41
CA PHE A 188 -1.51 -10.33 9.71
C PHE A 188 -1.94 -11.81 9.77
N ALA A 189 -2.67 -12.28 8.75
CA ALA A 189 -3.11 -13.68 8.68
C ALA A 189 -1.91 -14.64 8.57
N ALA A 190 -0.89 -14.28 7.79
CA ALA A 190 0.34 -15.07 7.67
C ALA A 190 1.09 -15.23 9.01
N LEU A 191 0.91 -14.29 9.93
CA LEU A 191 1.51 -14.32 11.28
C LEU A 191 0.54 -14.87 12.33
N GLY A 192 -0.70 -15.23 11.95
CA GLY A 192 -1.70 -15.74 12.89
C GLY A 192 -2.23 -14.69 13.87
N VAL A 193 -2.18 -13.42 13.51
CA VAL A 193 -2.66 -12.31 14.34
C VAL A 193 -3.85 -11.61 13.69
N GLN A 194 -4.71 -11.00 14.52
CA GLN A 194 -5.80 -10.19 14.03
C GLN A 194 -5.30 -8.86 13.48
N ALA A 195 -5.81 -8.44 12.32
CA ALA A 195 -5.49 -7.15 11.75
C ALA A 195 -6.03 -6.00 12.63
N PRO A 196 -5.15 -5.09 13.10
CA PRO A 196 -5.59 -3.91 13.83
C PRO A 196 -6.36 -2.94 12.94
N PRO A 197 -7.22 -2.07 13.50
CA PRO A 197 -7.86 -1.00 12.73
C PRO A 197 -6.84 -0.05 12.11
N THR A 198 -7.10 0.37 10.86
CA THR A 198 -6.30 1.35 10.14
C THR A 198 -7.02 2.67 9.90
N TYR A 199 -8.35 2.68 10.06
CA TYR A 199 -9.23 3.84 9.87
C TYR A 199 -10.29 3.87 10.98
N GLN A 200 -10.64 4.98 11.59
CA GLN A 200 -10.13 6.35 11.47
C GLN A 200 -9.01 6.62 12.48
N CYS A 201 -8.04 7.42 12.07
CA CYS A 201 -7.00 7.91 12.94
C CYS A 201 -7.41 9.21 13.63
N TYR A 202 -7.36 9.23 14.96
CA TYR A 202 -7.55 10.42 15.79
C TYR A 202 -6.25 10.82 16.47
N PRO A 203 -6.05 12.12 16.78
CA PRO A 203 -6.98 13.24 16.72
C PRO A 203 -7.02 13.98 15.37
N THR A 204 -6.38 13.49 14.31
CA THR A 204 -6.24 14.24 13.06
C THR A 204 -7.56 14.39 12.31
N ALA A 205 -8.40 13.34 12.31
CA ALA A 205 -9.75 13.43 11.77
C ALA A 205 -10.72 14.01 12.81
N ASP A 206 -11.42 15.07 12.45
CA ASP A 206 -12.49 15.59 13.29
C ASP A 206 -13.68 14.62 13.30
N VAL A 207 -14.03 14.13 14.48
CA VAL A 207 -15.27 13.37 14.67
C VAL A 207 -16.36 14.33 15.08
N PRO A 208 -17.42 14.47 14.29
CA PRO A 208 -18.57 15.23 14.73
C PRO A 208 -19.13 14.65 16.05
N PRO A 209 -19.51 15.50 17.01
CA PRO A 209 -20.11 15.04 18.25
C PRO A 209 -21.30 14.10 17.99
N GLY A 210 -21.34 12.97 18.67
CA GLY A 210 -22.42 11.97 18.54
C GLY A 210 -22.20 10.89 17.46
N ASN A 211 -21.20 11.00 16.61
CA ASN A 211 -20.86 9.93 15.68
C ASN A 211 -20.13 8.80 16.40
N ARG A 212 -20.57 7.56 16.14
CA ARG A 212 -19.80 6.38 16.57
C ARG A 212 -18.64 6.20 15.62
N VAL A 213 -17.43 6.18 16.17
CA VAL A 213 -16.25 5.79 15.43
C VAL A 213 -16.30 4.28 15.25
N VAL A 214 -16.38 3.83 14.01
CA VAL A 214 -16.21 2.41 13.69
C VAL A 214 -14.78 2.24 13.22
N ASN A 215 -13.91 1.83 14.14
CA ASN A 215 -12.53 1.50 13.79
C ASN A 215 -12.51 0.23 12.93
N GLN A 216 -12.02 0.35 11.70
CA GLN A 216 -11.96 -0.74 10.74
C GLN A 216 -10.54 -0.87 10.16
N CYS A 217 -10.13 -2.11 9.89
CA CYS A 217 -8.98 -2.37 9.03
C CYS A 217 -9.47 -2.34 7.59
N ILE A 218 -9.15 -1.28 6.86
CA ILE A 218 -9.50 -1.12 5.44
C ILE A 218 -8.26 -0.98 4.55
N ASP A 219 -7.10 -0.76 5.16
CA ASP A 219 -5.81 -0.77 4.48
C ASP A 219 -5.17 -2.15 4.66
N TRP A 220 -4.81 -2.78 3.56
CA TRP A 220 -4.32 -4.15 3.58
C TRP A 220 -3.00 -4.27 2.82
N LEU A 221 -2.14 -5.16 3.31
CA LEU A 221 -0.93 -5.62 2.64
C LEU A 221 -0.98 -7.15 2.56
N VAL A 222 -1.04 -7.67 1.35
CA VAL A 222 -1.07 -9.10 1.05
C VAL A 222 0.10 -9.51 0.18
N ALA A 223 0.53 -10.75 0.29
CA ALA A 223 1.58 -11.33 -0.54
C ALA A 223 1.19 -12.74 -1.00
N ASN A 224 1.78 -13.17 -2.12
CA ASN A 224 1.74 -14.56 -2.53
C ASN A 224 2.71 -15.42 -1.70
N PRO A 225 2.67 -16.77 -1.77
CA PRO A 225 3.50 -17.66 -0.96
C PRO A 225 5.02 -17.56 -1.20
N GLU A 226 5.44 -16.87 -2.26
CA GLU A 226 6.86 -16.65 -2.57
C GLU A 226 7.57 -15.67 -1.60
N ALA A 227 6.80 -14.97 -0.77
CA ALA A 227 7.29 -14.06 0.26
C ALA A 227 6.79 -14.48 1.64
N ARG A 228 7.71 -14.59 2.62
CA ARG A 228 7.38 -14.97 3.98
C ARG A 228 7.28 -13.75 4.89
N ALA A 229 6.11 -13.49 5.47
CA ALA A 229 5.95 -12.43 6.46
C ALA A 229 6.77 -12.75 7.73
N VAL A 230 7.50 -11.75 8.24
CA VAL A 230 8.33 -11.84 9.45
C VAL A 230 7.76 -10.99 10.58
N SER A 231 7.24 -9.83 10.24
CA SER A 231 6.52 -8.96 11.18
C SER A 231 5.48 -8.12 10.46
N ALA A 232 4.45 -7.72 11.19
CA ALA A 232 3.42 -6.79 10.73
C ALA A 232 2.96 -5.91 11.88
N ALA A 233 2.67 -4.64 11.59
CA ALA A 233 2.18 -3.67 12.55
C ALA A 233 1.31 -2.61 11.85
N VAL A 234 0.47 -1.95 12.64
CA VAL A 234 -0.19 -0.68 12.31
C VAL A 234 0.43 0.36 13.25
N PRO A 235 1.53 1.02 12.87
CA PRO A 235 2.19 1.97 13.74
C PRO A 235 1.35 3.24 13.92
N HIS A 236 1.11 3.61 15.17
CA HIS A 236 0.47 4.85 15.56
C HIS A 236 1.55 5.91 15.80
N PHE A 237 1.78 6.76 14.82
CA PHE A 237 2.77 7.82 14.90
C PHE A 237 2.11 9.18 15.07
N TYR A 238 2.61 9.96 16.01
CA TYR A 238 2.20 11.33 16.25
C TYR A 238 3.44 12.23 16.34
N LEU A 239 3.32 13.42 15.79
CA LEU A 239 4.23 14.52 16.08
C LEU A 239 3.41 15.62 16.76
N GLN A 240 3.70 15.89 18.04
CA GLN A 240 2.83 16.69 18.90
C GLN A 240 1.41 16.06 18.92
N ASP A 241 0.37 16.79 18.57
CA ASP A 241 -1.00 16.31 18.56
C ASP A 241 -1.52 15.96 17.16
N ALA A 242 -0.62 15.82 16.17
CA ALA A 242 -0.99 15.52 14.79
C ALA A 242 -0.48 14.14 14.35
N ALA A 243 -1.38 13.33 13.79
CA ALA A 243 -1.02 12.16 13.00
C ALA A 243 -0.77 12.54 11.53
N PRO A 244 0.01 11.77 10.78
CA PRO A 244 0.31 12.04 9.37
C PRO A 244 -0.92 12.01 8.45
N SER A 245 -1.96 11.24 8.78
CA SER A 245 -3.15 11.01 7.96
C SER A 245 -4.37 10.76 8.85
N ASP A 246 -5.55 10.64 8.27
CA ASP A 246 -6.76 10.07 8.89
C ASP A 246 -6.79 8.54 8.83
N HIS A 247 -5.82 7.94 8.15
CA HIS A 247 -5.48 6.52 8.22
C HIS A 247 -4.23 6.26 9.05
N TRP A 248 -4.08 5.01 9.55
CA TRP A 248 -2.82 4.47 10.02
C TRP A 248 -2.17 3.61 8.93
N PRO A 249 -0.84 3.66 8.78
CA PRO A 249 -0.14 2.83 7.80
C PRO A 249 -0.15 1.35 8.21
N VAL A 250 -0.07 0.46 7.22
CA VAL A 250 0.31 -0.93 7.48
C VAL A 250 1.80 -1.09 7.13
N HIS A 251 2.58 -1.54 8.10
CA HIS A 251 4.00 -1.84 7.96
C HIS A 251 4.24 -3.33 8.13
N ALA A 252 4.94 -3.95 7.20
CA ALA A 252 5.34 -5.35 7.31
C ALA A 252 6.78 -5.55 6.85
N VAL A 253 7.44 -6.54 7.43
CA VAL A 253 8.74 -7.05 6.98
C VAL A 253 8.54 -8.43 6.37
N TYR A 254 9.09 -8.61 5.19
CA TYR A 254 9.07 -9.88 4.48
C TYR A 254 10.49 -10.40 4.22
N GLU A 255 10.60 -11.70 4.24
CA GLU A 255 11.81 -12.42 3.86
C GLU A 255 11.63 -13.04 2.48
N ILE A 256 12.58 -12.75 1.60
CA ILE A 256 12.64 -13.25 0.23
C ILE A 256 13.82 -14.23 0.15
N ALA A 257 13.52 -15.48 -0.16
CA ALA A 257 14.56 -16.47 -0.38
C ALA A 257 15.35 -16.17 -1.66
N ALA A 258 16.64 -16.50 -1.68
CA ALA A 258 17.38 -16.56 -2.93
C ALA A 258 16.72 -17.59 -3.88
N LYS A 259 16.83 -17.37 -5.19
CA LYS A 259 16.41 -18.39 -6.14
C LYS A 259 17.36 -19.58 -6.00
N SER A 260 16.81 -20.76 -5.69
CA SER A 260 17.55 -22.03 -5.70
C SER A 260 18.02 -22.39 -7.12
#